data_947a05cd10e14cc71f1c6efcc9cd9210
#
_entry.id   947a05cd10e14cc71f1c6efcc9cd9210
#
_cell.length_a   1.000
_cell.length_b   1.000
_cell.length_c   1.000
_cell.angle_alpha   90.00
_cell.angle_beta   90.00
_cell.angle_gamma   90.00
#
_symmetry.space_group_name_H-M   'P 1'
#
loop_
_entity.id
_entity.type
_entity.pdbx_description
1 polymer ?
#
loop_
_entity_poly.entity_id
_entity_poly.type
_entity_poly.pdbx_seq_one_letter_code
_entity_poly.pdbx_strand_id
1 'polypeptide(L)'
;MFESGVFTSQFWEWFIIVPTVGGILGCFALIIWMSRKSPKPDTKVETMGHVWDGDLEEFNNPLPMWWLNMFYLTLVFSIIYLILYPGLGSYAGILGWSDSKQYEQEMEDAKARYQPIFAKYQDVPVVELVKKPEAVKMGHHLFMTYCTTCHGSDAGGVRGFPNLRDGDWLYGGAPNTIKMTITNGRQGMMPTAVQNGLQNEADIDNVVQYLLKLSERKHDSAIAIEGEKVFKRICFVCHGMNGKGMQAMGAPNLTDNIWLYGGSETILKETITKGRQGRMPAHGEFLGEAKIHLLTTYVYSLSVDKP
;
A
#
# COMPACT_ATOMS: atom_id res chain seq x y z
N MET A 1 -11.65 -4.31 -19.31
CA MET A 1 -10.64 -4.61 -20.35
C MET A 1 -10.51 -3.37 -21.20
N PHE A 2 -9.54 -2.50 -20.90
CA PHE A 2 -9.24 -1.34 -21.76
C PHE A 2 -8.30 -1.84 -22.84
N GLU A 3 -8.76 -1.96 -24.07
CA GLU A 3 -7.84 -2.16 -25.21
C GLU A 3 -6.90 -0.94 -25.27
N SER A 4 -5.64 -1.19 -24.98
CA SER A 4 -4.58 -0.18 -25.07
C SER A 4 -4.48 0.29 -26.52
N GLY A 5 -4.79 1.57 -26.78
CA GLY A 5 -4.55 2.20 -28.06
C GLY A 5 -5.77 2.78 -28.78
N VAL A 6 -6.99 2.70 -28.24
CA VAL A 6 -8.15 3.35 -28.85
C VAL A 6 -8.38 4.71 -28.19
N PHE A 7 -8.03 5.77 -28.87
CA PHE A 7 -8.39 7.13 -28.46
C PHE A 7 -9.91 7.34 -28.62
N THR A 8 -10.49 8.11 -27.71
CA THR A 8 -11.94 8.40 -27.69
C THR A 8 -12.41 9.21 -28.92
N SER A 9 -11.50 9.82 -29.68
CA SER A 9 -11.78 10.53 -30.91
C SER A 9 -10.54 10.69 -31.79
N GLN A 10 -10.75 10.83 -33.10
CA GLN A 10 -9.68 11.13 -34.07
C GLN A 10 -8.92 12.43 -33.78
N PHE A 11 -9.54 13.38 -33.06
CA PHE A 11 -8.85 14.62 -32.66
C PHE A 11 -7.62 14.32 -31.82
N TRP A 12 -7.70 13.45 -30.82
CA TRP A 12 -6.57 13.09 -29.94
C TRP A 12 -5.48 12.34 -30.69
N GLU A 13 -5.86 11.52 -31.66
CA GLU A 13 -4.90 10.81 -32.51
C GLU A 13 -4.03 11.80 -33.30
N TRP A 14 -4.67 12.74 -34.03
CA TRP A 14 -3.95 13.76 -34.77
C TRP A 14 -3.22 14.74 -33.88
N PHE A 15 -3.74 15.05 -32.71
CA PHE A 15 -3.07 15.89 -31.72
C PHE A 15 -1.74 15.32 -31.25
N ILE A 16 -1.56 14.01 -31.29
CA ILE A 16 -0.29 13.34 -30.97
C ILE A 16 0.57 13.22 -32.21
N ILE A 17 0.03 12.73 -33.34
CA ILE A 17 0.80 12.45 -34.55
C ILE A 17 1.43 13.74 -35.13
N VAL A 18 0.64 14.79 -35.29
CA VAL A 18 1.10 16.02 -35.96
C VAL A 18 2.25 16.72 -35.20
N PRO A 19 2.15 16.99 -33.89
CA PRO A 19 3.26 17.60 -33.15
C PRO A 19 4.48 16.69 -33.07
N THR A 20 4.29 15.37 -32.93
CA THR A 20 5.42 14.42 -32.82
C THR A 20 6.20 14.35 -34.13
N VAL A 21 5.54 14.06 -35.23
CA VAL A 21 6.17 13.96 -36.54
C VAL A 21 6.68 15.34 -37.00
N GLY A 22 5.87 16.37 -36.83
CA GLY A 22 6.23 17.75 -37.14
C GLY A 22 7.42 18.24 -36.32
N GLY A 23 7.50 17.90 -35.04
CA GLY A 23 8.64 18.21 -34.19
C GLY A 23 9.94 17.53 -34.64
N ILE A 24 9.89 16.23 -34.95
CA ILE A 24 11.05 15.49 -35.47
C ILE A 24 11.53 16.08 -36.79
N LEU A 25 10.62 16.31 -37.74
CA LEU A 25 10.95 16.92 -39.04
C LEU A 25 11.46 18.35 -38.88
N GLY A 26 10.84 19.12 -37.96
CA GLY A 26 11.27 20.47 -37.62
C GLY A 26 12.70 20.52 -37.05
N CYS A 27 13.03 19.58 -36.16
CA CYS A 27 14.39 19.43 -35.63
C CYS A 27 15.40 19.09 -36.73
N PHE A 28 15.07 18.18 -37.65
CA PHE A 28 15.92 17.91 -38.82
C PHE A 28 16.12 19.19 -39.69
N ALA A 29 15.06 19.87 -40.03
CA ALA A 29 15.10 21.08 -40.85
C ALA A 29 15.94 22.18 -40.18
N LEU A 30 15.71 22.39 -38.88
CA LEU A 30 16.42 23.40 -38.09
C LEU A 30 17.92 23.12 -38.02
N ILE A 31 18.31 21.88 -37.72
CA ILE A 31 19.72 21.53 -37.59
C ILE A 31 20.46 21.65 -38.94
N ILE A 32 19.83 21.21 -40.04
CA ILE A 32 20.38 21.36 -41.38
C ILE A 32 20.53 22.83 -41.74
N TRP A 33 19.51 23.65 -41.45
CA TRP A 33 19.56 25.09 -41.74
C TRP A 33 20.65 25.82 -40.97
N MET A 34 20.75 25.53 -39.64
CA MET A 34 21.78 26.15 -38.80
C MET A 34 23.18 25.65 -39.16
N SER A 35 23.37 24.36 -39.48
CA SER A 35 24.66 23.81 -39.87
C SER A 35 25.20 24.39 -41.19
N ARG A 36 24.28 24.75 -42.10
CA ARG A 36 24.68 25.42 -43.37
C ARG A 36 25.17 26.86 -43.18
N LYS A 37 24.73 27.52 -42.12
CA LYS A 37 25.10 28.92 -41.79
C LYS A 37 26.30 29.03 -40.86
N SER A 38 26.77 27.90 -40.30
CA SER A 38 27.94 27.91 -39.41
C SER A 38 29.21 28.31 -40.13
N PRO A 39 30.07 29.13 -39.52
CA PRO A 39 31.40 29.46 -40.06
C PRO A 39 32.21 28.19 -40.32
N LYS A 40 33.04 28.21 -41.39
CA LYS A 40 33.98 27.09 -41.63
C LYS A 40 35.01 27.03 -40.49
N PRO A 41 35.52 25.84 -40.12
CA PRO A 41 36.43 25.66 -38.98
C PRO A 41 37.69 26.53 -39.00
N ASP A 42 38.13 26.95 -40.18
CA ASP A 42 39.36 27.75 -40.38
C ASP A 42 39.13 29.27 -40.55
N THR A 43 37.89 29.74 -40.38
CA THR A 43 37.60 31.18 -40.47
C THR A 43 37.70 31.83 -39.07
N LYS A 44 38.19 33.09 -39.04
CA LYS A 44 38.16 33.90 -37.80
C LYS A 44 36.71 33.94 -37.29
N VAL A 45 36.51 33.48 -36.07
CA VAL A 45 35.17 33.46 -35.44
C VAL A 45 34.78 34.91 -35.12
N GLU A 46 33.70 35.36 -35.73
CA GLU A 46 33.10 36.67 -35.44
C GLU A 46 32.19 36.60 -34.21
N THR A 47 31.99 37.73 -33.53
CA THR A 47 31.03 37.80 -32.44
C THR A 47 29.59 37.81 -32.98
N MET A 48 28.64 37.39 -32.16
CA MET A 48 27.20 37.41 -32.50
C MET A 48 26.62 38.82 -32.63
N GLY A 49 27.43 39.86 -32.34
CA GLY A 49 27.01 41.27 -32.38
C GLY A 49 26.10 41.67 -31.21
N HIS A 50 25.95 40.83 -30.22
CA HIS A 50 25.18 41.11 -28.98
C HIS A 50 26.15 41.30 -27.82
N VAL A 51 25.97 42.39 -27.06
CA VAL A 51 26.83 42.73 -25.92
C VAL A 51 25.99 42.58 -24.63
N TRP A 52 26.48 41.77 -23.71
CA TRP A 52 25.92 41.57 -22.36
C TRP A 52 26.76 42.39 -21.37
N ASP A 53 26.12 42.91 -20.32
CA ASP A 53 26.75 43.63 -19.20
C ASP A 53 27.76 44.75 -19.63
N GLY A 54 27.67 45.24 -20.88
CA GLY A 54 28.45 46.35 -21.38
C GLY A 54 29.76 45.96 -22.11
N ASP A 55 30.32 44.77 -21.92
CA ASP A 55 31.59 44.37 -22.47
C ASP A 55 31.70 42.87 -22.84
N LEU A 56 30.69 42.04 -22.52
CA LEU A 56 30.72 40.61 -22.79
C LEU A 56 30.10 40.29 -24.14
N GLU A 57 30.87 39.80 -25.08
CA GLU A 57 30.43 39.40 -26.41
C GLU A 57 30.54 37.89 -26.62
N GLU A 58 29.52 37.28 -27.26
CA GLU A 58 29.53 35.86 -27.59
C GLU A 58 30.18 35.61 -28.96
N PHE A 59 31.06 34.62 -29.05
CA PHE A 59 31.61 34.14 -30.32
C PHE A 59 30.64 33.19 -31.01
N ASN A 60 30.43 33.38 -32.31
CA ASN A 60 29.62 32.50 -33.14
C ASN A 60 30.40 31.22 -33.52
N ASN A 61 30.68 30.39 -32.53
CA ASN A 61 31.38 29.14 -32.74
C ASN A 61 30.47 28.08 -33.40
N PRO A 62 30.97 27.29 -34.35
CA PRO A 62 30.22 26.17 -34.91
C PRO A 62 29.98 25.11 -33.82
N LEU A 63 28.85 24.40 -33.93
CA LEU A 63 28.53 23.29 -33.02
C LEU A 63 29.62 22.20 -33.13
N PRO A 64 30.05 21.61 -31.99
CA PRO A 64 30.99 20.50 -32.00
C PRO A 64 30.43 19.33 -32.82
N MET A 65 31.23 18.75 -33.71
CA MET A 65 30.78 17.67 -34.62
C MET A 65 30.25 16.44 -33.86
N TRP A 66 30.86 16.11 -32.71
CA TRP A 66 30.38 14.99 -31.90
C TRP A 66 28.95 15.25 -31.39
N TRP A 67 28.63 16.47 -30.99
CA TRP A 67 27.30 16.86 -30.50
C TRP A 67 26.26 16.80 -31.63
N LEU A 68 26.63 17.34 -32.81
CA LEU A 68 25.78 17.30 -33.98
C LEU A 68 25.46 15.86 -34.42
N ASN A 69 26.48 15.00 -34.46
CA ASN A 69 26.29 13.58 -34.78
C ASN A 69 25.42 12.87 -33.78
N MET A 70 25.61 13.14 -32.47
CA MET A 70 24.78 12.59 -31.42
C MET A 70 23.31 13.01 -31.59
N PHE A 71 23.06 14.26 -31.93
CA PHE A 71 21.72 14.75 -32.19
C PHE A 71 21.07 14.07 -33.41
N TYR A 72 21.78 13.91 -34.51
CA TYR A 72 21.28 13.11 -35.65
C TYR A 72 20.96 11.65 -35.25
N LEU A 73 21.80 11.02 -34.46
CA LEU A 73 21.56 9.67 -33.98
C LEU A 73 20.26 9.58 -33.14
N THR A 74 19.99 10.58 -32.28
CA THR A 74 18.75 10.61 -31.52
C THR A 74 17.51 10.77 -32.41
N LEU A 75 17.60 11.58 -33.47
CA LEU A 75 16.48 11.72 -34.42
C LEU A 75 16.24 10.44 -35.21
N VAL A 76 17.29 9.77 -35.69
CA VAL A 76 17.18 8.45 -36.34
C VAL A 76 16.61 7.40 -35.38
N PHE A 77 17.11 7.37 -34.15
CA PHE A 77 16.59 6.50 -33.12
C PHE A 77 15.11 6.74 -32.89
N SER A 78 14.67 8.01 -32.79
CA SER A 78 13.26 8.36 -32.57
C SER A 78 12.35 7.81 -33.68
N ILE A 79 12.80 7.91 -34.95
CA ILE A 79 12.04 7.37 -36.08
C ILE A 79 11.93 5.84 -35.98
N ILE A 80 13.07 5.17 -35.76
CA ILE A 80 13.10 3.71 -35.61
C ILE A 80 12.21 3.26 -34.44
N TYR A 81 12.30 3.96 -33.30
CA TYR A 81 11.48 3.68 -32.13
C TYR A 81 9.99 3.79 -32.44
N LEU A 82 9.54 4.87 -33.10
CA LEU A 82 8.14 5.09 -33.45
C LEU A 82 7.59 4.11 -34.49
N ILE A 83 8.47 3.52 -35.30
CA ILE A 83 8.10 2.43 -36.23
C ILE A 83 7.91 1.13 -35.46
N LEU A 84 8.79 0.82 -34.51
CA LEU A 84 8.80 -0.46 -33.80
C LEU A 84 7.81 -0.49 -32.65
N TYR A 85 7.68 0.60 -31.88
CA TYR A 85 6.91 0.70 -30.66
C TYR A 85 5.72 1.66 -30.81
N PRO A 86 4.69 1.53 -29.95
CA PRO A 86 3.58 2.48 -29.96
C PRO A 86 4.05 3.88 -29.52
N GLY A 87 3.53 4.90 -30.18
CA GLY A 87 3.87 6.31 -29.90
C GLY A 87 3.22 7.29 -30.88
N LEU A 88 2.56 6.78 -31.91
CA LEU A 88 1.85 7.57 -32.94
C LEU A 88 0.35 7.23 -32.88
N GLY A 89 -0.39 7.84 -31.95
CA GLY A 89 -1.82 7.66 -31.82
C GLY A 89 -2.19 6.18 -31.61
N SER A 90 -3.12 5.68 -32.43
CA SER A 90 -3.58 4.28 -32.38
C SER A 90 -2.62 3.27 -33.04
N TYR A 91 -1.49 3.73 -33.58
CA TYR A 91 -0.51 2.83 -34.18
C TYR A 91 0.22 2.01 -33.11
N ALA A 92 0.07 0.69 -33.17
CA ALA A 92 0.62 -0.22 -32.16
C ALA A 92 2.13 -0.51 -32.31
N GLY A 93 2.78 0.02 -33.37
CA GLY A 93 4.13 -0.36 -33.73
C GLY A 93 4.22 -1.74 -34.37
N ILE A 94 5.33 -2.01 -35.10
CA ILE A 94 5.55 -3.35 -35.73
C ILE A 94 5.62 -4.45 -34.68
N LEU A 95 6.18 -4.18 -33.49
CA LEU A 95 6.35 -5.15 -32.43
C LEU A 95 5.03 -5.41 -31.65
N GLY A 96 4.01 -4.55 -31.79
CA GLY A 96 2.74 -4.70 -31.09
C GLY A 96 2.90 -4.76 -29.56
N TRP A 97 3.97 -4.17 -29.05
CA TRP A 97 4.30 -4.14 -27.63
C TRP A 97 3.35 -3.22 -26.86
N SER A 98 2.97 -3.62 -25.65
CA SER A 98 2.31 -2.73 -24.69
C SER A 98 2.67 -3.16 -23.27
N ASP A 99 2.69 -2.19 -22.34
CA ASP A 99 2.90 -2.43 -20.91
C ASP A 99 1.95 -3.49 -20.36
N SER A 100 0.67 -3.41 -20.74
CA SER A 100 -0.34 -4.35 -20.28
C SER A 100 -0.03 -5.78 -20.71
N LYS A 101 0.33 -6.00 -21.98
CA LYS A 101 0.70 -7.33 -22.49
C LYS A 101 1.96 -7.87 -21.84
N GLN A 102 2.96 -7.02 -21.65
CA GLN A 102 4.20 -7.41 -20.96
C GLN A 102 3.89 -7.81 -19.52
N TYR A 103 3.12 -6.98 -18.80
CA TYR A 103 2.70 -7.28 -17.42
C TYR A 103 1.90 -8.57 -17.33
N GLU A 104 0.92 -8.79 -18.22
CA GLU A 104 0.13 -10.02 -18.26
C GLU A 104 1.03 -11.25 -18.48
N GLN A 105 1.98 -11.16 -19.41
CA GLN A 105 2.93 -12.24 -19.67
C GLN A 105 3.84 -12.52 -18.46
N GLU A 106 4.38 -11.48 -17.84
CA GLU A 106 5.21 -11.62 -16.63
C GLU A 106 4.41 -12.25 -15.48
N MET A 107 3.13 -11.86 -15.34
CA MET A 107 2.24 -12.45 -14.33
C MET A 107 1.91 -13.91 -14.60
N GLU A 108 1.69 -14.29 -15.87
CA GLU A 108 1.47 -15.69 -16.26
C GLU A 108 2.72 -16.53 -16.02
N ASP A 109 3.89 -16.04 -16.40
CA ASP A 109 5.16 -16.72 -16.18
C ASP A 109 5.47 -16.87 -14.69
N ALA A 110 5.23 -15.84 -13.89
CA ALA A 110 5.37 -15.89 -12.45
C ALA A 110 4.38 -16.90 -11.84
N LYS A 111 3.13 -16.89 -12.29
CA LYS A 111 2.11 -17.84 -11.85
C LYS A 111 2.51 -19.27 -12.17
N ALA A 112 2.92 -19.55 -13.42
CA ALA A 112 3.37 -20.87 -13.84
C ALA A 112 4.57 -21.37 -13.01
N ARG A 113 5.48 -20.49 -12.65
CA ARG A 113 6.69 -20.83 -11.85
C ARG A 113 6.39 -21.05 -10.38
N TYR A 114 5.57 -20.20 -9.77
CA TYR A 114 5.40 -20.17 -8.32
C TYR A 114 4.15 -20.89 -7.81
N GLN A 115 3.08 -20.96 -8.62
CA GLN A 115 1.85 -21.63 -8.20
C GLN A 115 2.06 -23.10 -7.78
N PRO A 116 2.85 -23.94 -8.49
CA PRO A 116 3.08 -25.32 -8.08
C PRO A 116 3.78 -25.44 -6.71
N ILE A 117 4.60 -24.43 -6.34
CA ILE A 117 5.31 -24.40 -5.05
C ILE A 117 4.32 -24.21 -3.91
N PHE A 118 3.35 -23.31 -4.09
CA PHE A 118 2.34 -23.02 -3.08
C PHE A 118 1.22 -24.07 -3.04
N ALA A 119 0.83 -24.61 -4.20
CA ALA A 119 -0.28 -25.57 -4.33
C ALA A 119 -0.08 -26.83 -3.51
N LYS A 120 1.16 -27.32 -3.36
CA LYS A 120 1.45 -28.54 -2.56
C LYS A 120 1.10 -28.41 -1.06
N TYR A 121 0.83 -27.21 -0.57
CA TYR A 121 0.44 -26.95 0.82
C TYR A 121 -1.05 -26.64 0.97
N GLN A 122 -1.76 -26.36 -0.12
CA GLN A 122 -3.11 -25.80 -0.10
C GLN A 122 -4.13 -26.74 0.55
N ASP A 123 -4.01 -28.04 0.29
CA ASP A 123 -4.95 -29.05 0.78
C ASP A 123 -4.55 -29.65 2.16
N VAL A 124 -3.40 -29.22 2.72
CA VAL A 124 -2.94 -29.71 4.01
C VAL A 124 -3.49 -28.81 5.11
N PRO A 125 -4.15 -29.34 6.16
CA PRO A 125 -4.69 -28.54 7.25
C PRO A 125 -3.64 -27.67 7.92
N VAL A 126 -3.99 -26.42 8.28
CA VAL A 126 -3.08 -25.45 8.93
C VAL A 126 -2.42 -26.04 10.18
N VAL A 127 -3.17 -26.79 10.98
CA VAL A 127 -2.67 -27.42 12.21
C VAL A 127 -1.58 -28.48 11.96
N GLU A 128 -1.50 -29.02 10.75
CA GLU A 128 -0.44 -29.93 10.33
C GLU A 128 0.71 -29.15 9.68
N LEU A 129 0.40 -28.06 8.94
CA LEU A 129 1.40 -27.24 8.30
C LEU A 129 2.28 -26.50 9.30
N VAL A 130 1.76 -26.13 10.47
CA VAL A 130 2.54 -25.50 11.54
C VAL A 130 3.71 -26.37 11.97
N LYS A 131 3.57 -27.70 11.87
CA LYS A 131 4.65 -28.67 12.18
C LYS A 131 5.71 -28.79 11.08
N LYS A 132 5.49 -28.14 9.91
CA LYS A 132 6.41 -28.18 8.78
C LYS A 132 7.20 -26.87 8.70
N PRO A 133 8.49 -26.84 9.10
CA PRO A 133 9.28 -25.60 9.13
C PRO A 133 9.31 -24.84 7.79
N GLU A 134 9.30 -25.58 6.68
CA GLU A 134 9.29 -24.99 5.33
C GLU A 134 8.02 -24.19 5.05
N ALA A 135 6.84 -24.71 5.42
CA ALA A 135 5.57 -24.02 5.25
C ALA A 135 5.50 -22.75 6.11
N VAL A 136 5.92 -22.87 7.38
CA VAL A 136 6.01 -21.71 8.30
C VAL A 136 6.97 -20.66 7.78
N LYS A 137 8.15 -21.07 7.26
CA LYS A 137 9.14 -20.15 6.67
C LYS A 137 8.60 -19.44 5.44
N MET A 138 7.86 -20.15 4.58
CA MET A 138 7.21 -19.51 3.42
C MET A 138 6.13 -18.52 3.85
N GLY A 139 5.30 -18.88 4.82
CA GLY A 139 4.33 -17.96 5.43
C GLY A 139 4.99 -16.73 6.04
N HIS A 140 6.13 -16.92 6.73
CA HIS A 140 6.92 -15.81 7.26
C HIS A 140 7.43 -14.87 6.16
N HIS A 141 7.96 -15.40 5.05
CA HIS A 141 8.41 -14.56 3.93
C HIS A 141 7.25 -13.74 3.33
N LEU A 142 6.07 -14.35 3.17
CA LEU A 142 4.87 -13.64 2.73
C LEU A 142 4.45 -12.56 3.73
N PHE A 143 4.52 -12.86 5.04
CA PHE A 143 4.25 -11.89 6.11
C PHE A 143 5.20 -10.70 6.06
N MET A 144 6.50 -10.97 5.90
CA MET A 144 7.52 -9.92 5.79
C MET A 144 7.29 -8.99 4.59
N THR A 145 6.70 -9.51 3.52
CA THR A 145 6.43 -8.73 2.31
C THR A 145 5.16 -7.88 2.41
N TYR A 146 4.09 -8.42 3.01
CA TYR A 146 2.75 -7.81 2.89
C TYR A 146 2.15 -7.31 4.20
N CYS A 147 2.66 -7.75 5.37
CA CYS A 147 1.97 -7.53 6.64
C CYS A 147 2.75 -6.65 7.64
N THR A 148 4.07 -6.57 7.48
CA THR A 148 4.97 -5.91 8.45
C THR A 148 4.74 -4.43 8.62
N THR A 149 4.28 -3.73 7.58
CA THR A 149 4.00 -2.29 7.64
C THR A 149 2.99 -1.95 8.75
N CYS A 150 2.03 -2.85 9.00
CA CYS A 150 1.01 -2.65 10.04
C CYS A 150 1.31 -3.45 11.30
N HIS A 151 1.72 -4.73 11.16
CA HIS A 151 1.86 -5.64 12.29
C HIS A 151 3.29 -5.71 12.89
N GLY A 152 4.24 -4.96 12.31
CA GLY A 152 5.66 -5.03 12.70
C GLY A 152 6.37 -6.26 12.12
N SER A 153 7.70 -6.19 12.00
CA SER A 153 8.51 -7.30 11.47
C SER A 153 8.55 -8.51 12.41
N ASP A 154 8.35 -8.27 13.69
CA ASP A 154 8.25 -9.29 14.72
C ASP A 154 6.80 -9.78 14.97
N ALA A 155 5.83 -9.26 14.21
CA ALA A 155 4.39 -9.48 14.40
C ALA A 155 3.85 -9.01 15.75
N GLY A 156 4.60 -8.17 16.49
CA GLY A 156 4.24 -7.65 17.80
C GLY A 156 3.21 -6.53 17.75
N GLY A 157 2.84 -6.05 16.56
CA GLY A 157 1.91 -4.94 16.38
C GLY A 157 2.51 -3.59 16.79
N VAL A 158 1.71 -2.57 16.62
CA VAL A 158 1.99 -1.21 17.12
C VAL A 158 0.66 -0.57 17.52
N ARG A 159 0.69 0.60 18.13
CA ARG A 159 -0.54 1.30 18.57
C ARG A 159 -1.57 1.37 17.43
N GLY A 160 -2.74 0.77 17.64
CA GLY A 160 -3.84 0.67 16.67
C GLY A 160 -3.76 -0.55 15.73
N PHE A 161 -2.68 -1.32 15.77
CA PHE A 161 -2.52 -2.56 15.01
C PHE A 161 -2.22 -3.72 15.97
N PRO A 162 -3.04 -4.82 15.93
CA PRO A 162 -2.94 -5.88 16.91
C PRO A 162 -1.61 -6.62 16.87
N ASN A 163 -1.14 -7.01 18.04
CA ASN A 163 -0.10 -8.00 18.23
C ASN A 163 -0.65 -9.37 17.83
N LEU A 164 0.06 -10.08 16.95
CA LEU A 164 -0.34 -11.41 16.47
C LEU A 164 0.38 -12.55 17.21
N ARG A 165 1.20 -12.20 18.20
CA ARG A 165 2.00 -13.13 18.99
C ARG A 165 1.41 -13.41 20.36
N ASP A 166 0.45 -12.62 20.81
CA ASP A 166 -0.24 -12.86 22.07
C ASP A 166 -1.45 -13.79 21.90
N GLY A 167 -2.10 -14.12 22.99
CA GLY A 167 -3.30 -14.97 22.98
C GLY A 167 -4.60 -14.18 22.87
N ASP A 168 -4.53 -12.85 22.71
CA ASP A 168 -5.71 -12.00 22.69
C ASP A 168 -6.15 -11.68 21.25
N TRP A 169 -7.23 -12.29 20.84
CA TRP A 169 -7.74 -12.20 19.47
C TRP A 169 -9.07 -11.46 19.42
N LEU A 170 -9.10 -10.31 18.74
CA LEU A 170 -10.32 -9.52 18.56
C LEU A 170 -11.45 -10.29 17.86
N TYR A 171 -11.11 -11.12 16.87
CA TYR A 171 -12.09 -11.88 16.06
C TYR A 171 -11.94 -13.39 16.21
N GLY A 172 -11.01 -13.85 17.04
CA GLY A 172 -10.69 -15.25 17.26
C GLY A 172 -9.45 -15.73 16.52
N GLY A 173 -8.68 -16.60 17.21
CA GLY A 173 -7.39 -17.14 16.75
C GLY A 173 -7.47 -18.52 16.08
N ALA A 174 -8.65 -19.06 15.82
CA ALA A 174 -8.79 -20.33 15.12
C ALA A 174 -8.30 -20.20 13.66
N PRO A 175 -7.65 -21.23 13.06
CA PRO A 175 -7.11 -21.18 11.71
C PRO A 175 -8.08 -20.64 10.66
N ASN A 176 -9.33 -21.12 10.69
CA ASN A 176 -10.36 -20.67 9.75
C ASN A 176 -10.73 -19.20 9.94
N THR A 177 -10.73 -18.72 11.18
CA THR A 177 -11.02 -17.32 11.50
C THR A 177 -9.88 -16.42 11.04
N ILE A 178 -8.62 -16.81 11.25
CA ILE A 178 -7.43 -16.10 10.74
C ILE A 178 -7.47 -16.08 9.22
N LYS A 179 -7.71 -17.23 8.55
CA LYS A 179 -7.85 -17.31 7.09
C LYS A 179 -8.92 -16.35 6.57
N MET A 180 -10.11 -16.36 7.19
CA MET A 180 -11.22 -15.47 6.83
C MET A 180 -10.86 -13.99 7.06
N THR A 181 -10.15 -13.69 8.14
CA THR A 181 -9.71 -12.32 8.46
C THR A 181 -8.73 -11.80 7.42
N ILE A 182 -7.76 -12.61 6.98
CA ILE A 182 -6.81 -12.23 5.92
C ILE A 182 -7.52 -12.11 4.58
N THR A 183 -8.40 -13.07 4.24
CA THR A 183 -9.11 -13.10 2.95
C THR A 183 -10.03 -11.89 2.77
N ASN A 184 -10.89 -11.64 3.75
CA ASN A 184 -11.99 -10.67 3.62
C ASN A 184 -11.68 -9.32 4.28
N GLY A 185 -10.59 -9.25 5.05
CA GLY A 185 -10.31 -8.10 5.89
C GLY A 185 -11.26 -8.00 7.09
N ARG A 186 -11.09 -6.95 7.87
CA ARG A 186 -11.97 -6.62 9.03
C ARG A 186 -12.18 -5.11 9.08
N GLN A 187 -13.34 -4.74 9.55
CA GLN A 187 -13.67 -3.37 9.89
C GLN A 187 -14.27 -3.36 11.30
N GLY A 188 -13.57 -2.73 12.24
CA GLY A 188 -14.01 -2.54 13.59
C GLY A 188 -14.38 -1.08 13.83
N MET A 189 -15.44 -0.84 14.59
CA MET A 189 -15.84 0.50 14.98
C MET A 189 -16.35 0.47 16.43
N MET A 190 -15.75 1.31 17.27
CA MET A 190 -16.29 1.70 18.57
C MET A 190 -16.91 3.10 18.41
N PRO A 191 -18.22 3.25 18.61
CA PRO A 191 -18.88 4.57 18.51
C PRO A 191 -18.34 5.56 19.55
N THR A 192 -18.49 6.85 19.28
CA THR A 192 -18.15 7.93 20.22
C THR A 192 -19.07 7.91 21.45
N ALA A 193 -18.62 8.52 22.55
CA ALA A 193 -19.45 8.70 23.74
C ALA A 193 -20.83 9.29 23.43
N VAL A 194 -20.85 10.35 22.60
CA VAL A 194 -22.10 11.04 22.21
C VAL A 194 -23.02 10.12 21.41
N GLN A 195 -22.49 9.35 20.46
CA GLN A 195 -23.28 8.37 19.69
C GLN A 195 -23.87 7.27 20.57
N ASN A 196 -23.21 6.94 21.68
CA ASN A 196 -23.67 5.97 22.65
C ASN A 196 -24.56 6.58 23.75
N GLY A 197 -24.93 7.84 23.66
CA GLY A 197 -25.77 8.53 24.64
C GLY A 197 -25.03 8.97 25.94
N LEU A 198 -23.69 8.93 25.95
CA LEU A 198 -22.85 9.45 27.02
C LEU A 198 -22.53 10.94 26.75
N GLN A 199 -23.34 11.84 27.32
CA GLN A 199 -23.14 13.28 27.13
C GLN A 199 -22.46 13.96 28.33
N ASN A 200 -22.46 13.28 29.49
CA ASN A 200 -21.87 13.80 30.72
C ASN A 200 -20.42 13.32 30.85
N GLU A 201 -19.51 14.28 31.00
CA GLU A 201 -18.07 13.99 31.18
C GLU A 201 -17.79 13.16 32.44
N ALA A 202 -18.57 13.40 33.52
CA ALA A 202 -18.45 12.61 34.75
C ALA A 202 -18.78 11.14 34.54
N ASP A 203 -19.75 10.80 33.69
CA ASP A 203 -20.06 9.42 33.33
C ASP A 203 -18.89 8.74 32.58
N ILE A 204 -18.18 9.49 31.75
CA ILE A 204 -16.98 8.99 31.05
C ILE A 204 -15.88 8.70 32.07
N ASP A 205 -15.59 9.63 32.97
CA ASP A 205 -14.59 9.47 34.03
C ASP A 205 -14.92 8.29 34.95
N ASN A 206 -16.21 8.13 35.31
CA ASN A 206 -16.68 7.00 36.08
C ASN A 206 -16.41 5.66 35.34
N VAL A 207 -16.73 5.55 34.06
CA VAL A 207 -16.46 4.36 33.26
C VAL A 207 -14.96 4.07 33.17
N VAL A 208 -14.11 5.09 33.01
CA VAL A 208 -12.66 4.91 33.00
C VAL A 208 -12.16 4.27 34.29
N GLN A 209 -12.63 4.74 35.45
CA GLN A 209 -12.28 4.13 36.76
C GLN A 209 -12.75 2.68 36.85
N TYR A 210 -13.95 2.37 36.32
CA TYR A 210 -14.42 1.00 36.27
C TYR A 210 -13.60 0.09 35.36
N LEU A 211 -13.14 0.58 34.19
CA LEU A 211 -12.24 -0.16 33.30
C LEU A 211 -10.89 -0.45 33.96
N LEU A 212 -10.35 0.52 34.71
CA LEU A 212 -9.14 0.33 35.51
C LEU A 212 -9.35 -0.77 36.58
N LYS A 213 -10.52 -0.78 37.22
CA LYS A 213 -10.91 -1.85 38.17
C LYS A 213 -10.99 -3.21 37.47
N LEU A 214 -11.64 -3.29 36.32
CA LEU A 214 -11.77 -4.55 35.56
C LEU A 214 -10.44 -5.16 35.18
N SER A 215 -9.44 -4.31 34.86
CA SER A 215 -8.08 -4.74 34.51
C SER A 215 -7.12 -4.77 35.69
N GLU A 216 -7.64 -4.83 36.92
CA GLU A 216 -6.90 -4.93 38.18
C GLU A 216 -5.85 -3.83 38.41
N ARG A 217 -6.11 -2.65 37.89
CA ARG A 217 -5.21 -1.50 37.96
C ARG A 217 -5.64 -0.54 39.06
N LYS A 218 -4.73 0.38 39.42
CA LYS A 218 -5.02 1.42 40.42
C LYS A 218 -6.21 2.27 39.97
N HIS A 219 -7.25 2.38 40.79
CA HIS A 219 -8.50 3.07 40.49
C HIS A 219 -9.10 3.69 41.78
N ASP A 220 -10.06 4.61 41.60
CA ASP A 220 -10.94 5.07 42.69
C ASP A 220 -12.14 4.14 42.80
N SER A 221 -12.24 3.44 43.93
CA SER A 221 -13.27 2.42 44.13
C SER A 221 -14.69 3.01 44.22
N ALA A 222 -14.84 4.24 44.76
CA ALA A 222 -16.14 4.87 44.86
C ALA A 222 -16.65 5.31 43.49
N ILE A 223 -15.78 5.90 42.70
CA ILE A 223 -16.08 6.32 41.31
C ILE A 223 -16.32 5.10 40.42
N ALA A 224 -15.55 4.02 40.59
CA ALA A 224 -15.70 2.79 39.82
C ALA A 224 -17.07 2.10 40.00
N ILE A 225 -17.72 2.24 41.18
CA ILE A 225 -19.08 1.72 41.41
C ILE A 225 -20.09 2.46 40.51
N GLU A 226 -19.99 3.75 40.37
CA GLU A 226 -20.85 4.53 39.46
C GLU A 226 -20.55 4.17 38.00
N GLY A 227 -19.28 4.00 37.67
CA GLY A 227 -18.83 3.56 36.33
C GLY A 227 -19.38 2.19 35.95
N GLU A 228 -19.49 1.27 36.88
CA GLU A 228 -20.09 -0.05 36.66
C GLU A 228 -21.56 0.05 36.20
N LYS A 229 -22.33 0.98 36.80
CA LYS A 229 -23.73 1.20 36.41
C LYS A 229 -23.83 1.71 34.97
N VAL A 230 -22.95 2.65 34.61
CA VAL A 230 -22.90 3.18 33.23
C VAL A 230 -22.45 2.11 32.23
N PHE A 231 -21.41 1.33 32.57
CA PHE A 231 -20.93 0.23 31.76
C PHE A 231 -22.01 -0.80 31.45
N LYS A 232 -22.73 -1.25 32.51
CA LYS A 232 -23.82 -2.22 32.40
C LYS A 232 -25.06 -1.69 31.66
N ARG A 233 -25.17 -0.39 31.47
CA ARG A 233 -26.25 0.25 30.71
C ARG A 233 -25.94 0.36 29.23
N ILE A 234 -24.66 0.62 28.88
CA ILE A 234 -24.27 1.03 27.52
C ILE A 234 -23.19 0.11 26.92
N CYS A 235 -22.09 -0.10 27.62
CA CYS A 235 -20.89 -0.72 27.08
C CYS A 235 -21.02 -2.25 26.93
N PHE A 236 -21.84 -2.86 27.76
CA PHE A 236 -22.03 -4.32 27.82
C PHE A 236 -22.51 -4.92 26.49
N VAL A 237 -23.21 -4.16 25.66
CA VAL A 237 -23.76 -4.62 24.37
C VAL A 237 -22.66 -5.17 23.46
N CYS A 238 -21.51 -4.54 23.48
CA CYS A 238 -20.35 -4.98 22.68
C CYS A 238 -19.30 -5.71 23.55
N HIS A 239 -19.05 -5.22 24.76
CA HIS A 239 -17.96 -5.74 25.60
C HIS A 239 -18.40 -6.86 26.58
N GLY A 240 -19.69 -7.24 26.60
CA GLY A 240 -20.24 -8.24 27.50
C GLY A 240 -20.42 -7.72 28.93
N MET A 241 -21.30 -8.36 29.70
CA MET A 241 -21.59 -7.97 31.09
C MET A 241 -20.37 -8.08 32.02
N ASN A 242 -19.44 -8.96 31.68
CA ASN A 242 -18.20 -9.22 32.43
C ASN A 242 -16.98 -8.50 31.87
N GLY A 243 -17.12 -7.68 30.81
CA GLY A 243 -16.05 -6.95 30.16
C GLY A 243 -15.10 -7.81 29.32
N LYS A 244 -15.38 -9.11 29.11
CA LYS A 244 -14.48 -10.02 28.36
C LYS A 244 -14.52 -9.86 26.84
N GLY A 245 -15.31 -8.90 26.36
CA GLY A 245 -15.42 -8.65 24.92
C GLY A 245 -16.35 -9.61 24.20
N MET A 246 -16.43 -9.45 22.88
CA MET A 246 -17.24 -10.28 22.00
C MET A 246 -16.55 -10.43 20.64
N GLN A 247 -15.91 -11.57 20.40
CA GLN A 247 -15.14 -11.83 19.17
C GLN A 247 -16.00 -11.74 17.91
N ALA A 248 -17.28 -12.06 17.98
CA ALA A 248 -18.19 -11.94 16.83
C ALA A 248 -18.29 -10.50 16.30
N MET A 249 -18.11 -9.50 17.18
CA MET A 249 -18.16 -8.08 16.87
C MET A 249 -16.77 -7.43 16.81
N GLY A 250 -15.72 -8.16 17.16
CA GLY A 250 -14.37 -7.61 17.30
C GLY A 250 -14.22 -6.65 18.48
N ALA A 251 -15.08 -6.80 19.49
CA ALA A 251 -14.99 -6.02 20.72
C ALA A 251 -13.95 -6.65 21.67
N PRO A 252 -12.92 -5.89 22.09
CA PRO A 252 -11.82 -6.41 22.90
C PRO A 252 -12.25 -6.80 24.31
N ASN A 253 -11.48 -7.71 24.91
CA ASN A 253 -11.47 -7.97 26.33
C ASN A 253 -10.94 -6.72 27.08
N LEU A 254 -11.64 -6.31 28.14
CA LEU A 254 -11.30 -5.13 28.94
C LEU A 254 -10.84 -5.53 30.35
N THR A 255 -10.68 -6.84 30.61
CA THR A 255 -10.31 -7.37 31.91
C THR A 255 -8.84 -7.74 32.05
N ASP A 256 -8.07 -7.60 30.95
CA ASP A 256 -6.64 -7.88 30.90
C ASP A 256 -5.79 -6.61 30.75
N ASN A 257 -4.49 -6.79 30.53
CA ASN A 257 -3.54 -5.70 30.33
C ASN A 257 -3.16 -5.47 28.84
N ILE A 258 -3.92 -6.06 27.91
CA ILE A 258 -3.65 -5.96 26.46
C ILE A 258 -4.55 -4.87 25.87
N TRP A 259 -3.94 -3.76 25.46
CA TRP A 259 -4.65 -2.55 25.02
C TRP A 259 -4.16 -2.09 23.66
N LEU A 260 -4.95 -2.29 22.63
CA LEU A 260 -4.62 -1.95 21.23
C LEU A 260 -4.21 -0.48 21.04
N TYR A 261 -4.85 0.44 21.75
CA TYR A 261 -4.56 1.88 21.65
C TYR A 261 -3.79 2.43 22.86
N GLY A 262 -3.58 1.59 23.86
CA GLY A 262 -3.00 1.94 25.15
C GLY A 262 -4.05 2.05 26.25
N GLY A 263 -3.65 1.64 27.47
CA GLY A 263 -4.54 1.51 28.61
C GLY A 263 -4.40 2.62 29.67
N SER A 264 -3.65 3.72 29.45
CA SER A 264 -3.59 4.80 30.42
C SER A 264 -4.97 5.48 30.58
N GLU A 265 -5.24 6.06 31.74
CA GLU A 265 -6.49 6.76 32.04
C GLU A 265 -6.84 7.78 30.95
N THR A 266 -5.89 8.61 30.56
CA THR A 266 -6.05 9.60 29.48
C THR A 266 -6.43 8.97 28.15
N ILE A 267 -5.79 7.84 27.78
CA ILE A 267 -6.07 7.16 26.51
C ILE A 267 -7.42 6.44 26.55
N LEU A 268 -7.80 5.87 27.70
CA LEU A 268 -9.13 5.30 27.89
C LEU A 268 -10.22 6.35 27.74
N LYS A 269 -10.05 7.52 28.39
CA LYS A 269 -10.94 8.67 28.25
C LYS A 269 -11.04 9.12 26.80
N GLU A 270 -9.90 9.27 26.10
CA GLU A 270 -9.88 9.59 24.67
C GLU A 270 -10.62 8.55 23.84
N THR A 271 -10.39 7.26 24.11
CA THR A 271 -11.01 6.14 23.37
C THR A 271 -12.53 6.15 23.52
N ILE A 272 -13.04 6.38 24.72
CA ILE A 272 -14.48 6.46 24.96
C ILE A 272 -15.08 7.71 24.31
N THR A 273 -14.43 8.86 24.49
CA THR A 273 -14.92 10.15 23.99
C THR A 273 -14.98 10.19 22.46
N LYS A 274 -13.89 9.82 21.80
CA LYS A 274 -13.73 9.91 20.32
C LYS A 274 -14.16 8.67 19.57
N GLY A 275 -14.34 7.55 20.27
CA GLY A 275 -14.50 6.25 19.63
C GLY A 275 -13.20 5.76 18.97
N ARG A 276 -13.27 4.62 18.32
CA ARG A 276 -12.16 4.05 17.53
C ARG A 276 -12.68 3.44 16.25
N GLN A 277 -11.89 3.56 15.19
CA GLN A 277 -12.15 2.91 13.91
C GLN A 277 -10.87 2.24 13.44
N GLY A 278 -10.95 0.96 13.12
CA GLY A 278 -9.85 0.19 12.57
C GLY A 278 -10.28 -0.54 11.30
N ARG A 279 -9.38 -0.66 10.34
CA ARG A 279 -9.60 -1.42 9.12
C ARG A 279 -8.39 -2.25 8.78
N MET A 280 -8.58 -3.55 8.62
CA MET A 280 -7.65 -4.45 7.94
C MET A 280 -8.20 -4.69 6.53
N PRO A 281 -7.46 -4.37 5.47
CA PRO A 281 -7.92 -4.58 4.09
C PRO A 281 -8.04 -6.07 3.77
N ALA A 282 -8.91 -6.40 2.81
CA ALA A 282 -9.01 -7.74 2.25
C ALA A 282 -7.79 -8.04 1.36
N HIS A 283 -7.23 -9.25 1.49
CA HIS A 283 -6.09 -9.69 0.70
C HIS A 283 -6.42 -10.87 -0.23
N GLY A 284 -7.68 -11.33 -0.24
CA GLY A 284 -8.14 -12.51 -0.96
C GLY A 284 -7.85 -12.46 -2.45
N GLU A 285 -8.30 -11.40 -3.11
CA GLU A 285 -8.16 -11.20 -4.54
C GLU A 285 -6.70 -11.00 -4.95
N PHE A 286 -5.96 -10.24 -4.14
CA PHE A 286 -4.57 -9.88 -4.42
C PHE A 286 -3.58 -11.05 -4.22
N LEU A 287 -3.70 -11.81 -3.12
CA LEU A 287 -2.75 -12.87 -2.77
C LEU A 287 -3.14 -14.24 -3.30
N GLY A 288 -4.43 -14.50 -3.42
CA GLY A 288 -4.96 -15.81 -3.74
C GLY A 288 -4.91 -16.82 -2.58
N GLU A 289 -5.66 -17.91 -2.73
CA GLU A 289 -5.93 -18.84 -1.64
C GLU A 289 -4.68 -19.53 -1.08
N ALA A 290 -3.77 -19.99 -1.95
CA ALA A 290 -2.61 -20.75 -1.53
C ALA A 290 -1.62 -19.92 -0.67
N LYS A 291 -1.40 -18.66 -1.03
CA LYS A 291 -0.54 -17.76 -0.23
C LYS A 291 -1.21 -17.38 1.09
N ILE A 292 -2.52 -17.15 1.08
CA ILE A 292 -3.30 -16.88 2.31
C ILE A 292 -3.24 -18.07 3.24
N HIS A 293 -3.30 -19.29 2.73
CA HIS A 293 -3.20 -20.50 3.55
C HIS A 293 -1.85 -20.60 4.27
N LEU A 294 -0.74 -20.28 3.59
CA LEU A 294 0.59 -20.22 4.20
C LEU A 294 0.74 -19.04 5.17
N LEU A 295 0.19 -17.88 4.86
CA LEU A 295 0.13 -16.75 5.80
C LEU A 295 -0.63 -17.12 7.07
N THR A 296 -1.79 -17.78 6.92
CA THR A 296 -2.57 -18.29 8.04
C THR A 296 -1.76 -19.25 8.88
N THR A 297 -0.99 -20.15 8.24
CA THR A 297 -0.10 -21.09 8.92
C THR A 297 0.94 -20.37 9.77
N TYR A 298 1.60 -19.37 9.20
CA TYR A 298 2.59 -18.58 9.94
C TYR A 298 1.95 -17.82 11.11
N VAL A 299 0.87 -17.07 10.87
CA VAL A 299 0.20 -16.29 11.91
C VAL A 299 -0.31 -17.19 13.03
N TYR A 300 -0.89 -18.35 12.69
CA TYR A 300 -1.34 -19.33 13.67
C TYR A 300 -0.16 -19.90 14.48
N SER A 301 1.00 -20.15 13.84
CA SER A 301 2.19 -20.64 14.55
C SER A 301 2.70 -19.68 15.62
N LEU A 302 2.47 -18.37 15.49
CA LEU A 302 2.91 -17.37 16.45
C LEU A 302 2.24 -17.49 17.83
N SER A 303 1.04 -18.10 17.88
CA SER A 303 0.24 -18.24 19.10
C SER A 303 0.21 -19.65 19.67
N VAL A 304 0.58 -20.69 18.88
CA VAL A 304 0.49 -22.10 19.30
C VAL A 304 1.68 -22.55 20.14
N ASP A 305 2.85 -21.95 19.95
CA ASP A 305 4.09 -22.34 20.66
C ASP A 305 4.31 -21.60 21.99
N LYS A 306 3.25 -20.98 22.56
CA LYS A 306 3.35 -20.36 23.89
C LYS A 306 2.67 -21.24 24.94
N PRO A 307 3.41 -21.64 25.98
CA PRO A 307 2.85 -22.37 27.12
C PRO A 307 1.85 -21.53 27.91
#